data_b172b83e4ec2dcb95fdb0ad41bdf1421
#
_entry.id   b172b83e4ec2dcb95fdb0ad41bdf1421
#
_cell.length_a   1.000
_cell.length_b   1.000
_cell.length_c   1.000
_cell.angle_alpha   90.00
_cell.angle_beta   90.00
_cell.angle_gamma   90.00
#
_symmetry.space_group_name_H-M   'P 1'
#
loop_
_entity.id
_entity.type
_entity.pdbx_description
1 polymer ?
#
loop_
_entity_poly.entity_id
_entity_poly.type
_entity_poly.pdbx_seq_one_letter_code
_entity_poly.pdbx_strand_id
1 'polypeptide(L)'
;MTIGDLGEFGVIGRIAGRLPQGAAVLLGPGDDAAILSAPDGRVVVSTDLLIEGRHFRRNWSSGYDIGRKAAAQNLSDIAAMGADPTAIFVGLGLPADVTTDWLDALTDGFRDECALVGASVAGGDISGSDTVVLGVTALGDLGGRQPVTRAGARPGHVVAIAGRLGHAAAGLALLQAGRADGGDLVDAHRRPRPLYACGPGAARLGATAMLDVSDGLLQDLGHIAEASGTGIELDPAALPVAPALAEAARDLGADPLEWVLTGGEDHAFAAAFPGDVRLPSPWLVVGRVIEGKGVHVTGRSGTAGGWDHFR
;
A
#
# COMPACT_ATOMS: atom_id res chain seq x y z
N MET A 1 31.95 -1.30 -5.01
CA MET A 1 31.60 -2.57 -5.68
C MET A 1 30.18 -2.44 -6.22
N THR A 2 29.96 -2.81 -7.44
CA THR A 2 28.65 -2.81 -8.10
C THR A 2 28.10 -4.25 -8.13
N ILE A 3 26.80 -4.39 -8.42
CA ILE A 3 26.21 -5.72 -8.62
C ILE A 3 26.79 -6.43 -9.83
N GLY A 4 27.19 -5.69 -10.87
CA GLY A 4 27.93 -6.23 -12.01
C GLY A 4 29.26 -6.89 -11.65
N ASP A 5 29.94 -6.39 -10.59
CA ASP A 5 31.19 -7.00 -10.09
C ASP A 5 30.96 -8.35 -9.37
N LEU A 6 29.76 -8.54 -8.77
CA LEU A 6 29.41 -9.75 -8.01
C LEU A 6 28.90 -10.88 -8.91
N GLY A 7 28.26 -10.54 -10.03
CA GLY A 7 27.51 -11.47 -10.84
C GLY A 7 26.21 -11.96 -10.14
N GLU A 8 25.36 -12.65 -10.89
CA GLU A 8 24.02 -13.07 -10.45
C GLU A 8 24.01 -13.84 -9.13
N PHE A 9 24.78 -14.94 -9.04
CA PHE A 9 24.79 -15.78 -7.84
C PHE A 9 25.38 -15.08 -6.62
N GLY A 10 26.33 -14.16 -6.80
CA GLY A 10 26.87 -13.33 -5.73
C GLY A 10 25.81 -12.36 -5.18
N VAL A 11 24.99 -11.80 -6.05
CA VAL A 11 23.87 -10.91 -5.68
C VAL A 11 22.79 -11.71 -4.93
N ILE A 12 22.37 -12.86 -5.46
CA ILE A 12 21.36 -13.73 -4.81
C ILE A 12 21.82 -14.15 -3.41
N GLY A 13 23.06 -14.63 -3.26
CA GLY A 13 23.60 -15.05 -1.96
C GLY A 13 23.66 -13.89 -0.95
N ARG A 14 23.97 -12.67 -1.41
CA ARG A 14 24.01 -11.47 -0.58
C ARG A 14 22.61 -11.08 -0.09
N ILE A 15 21.59 -11.12 -0.94
CA ILE A 15 20.19 -10.86 -0.59
C ILE A 15 19.68 -11.91 0.39
N ALA A 16 19.79 -13.20 0.04
CA ALA A 16 19.26 -14.31 0.84
C ALA A 16 19.84 -14.33 2.26
N GLY A 17 21.13 -14.01 2.41
CA GLY A 17 21.78 -13.93 3.72
C GLY A 17 21.25 -12.82 4.64
N ARG A 18 20.47 -11.87 4.14
CA ARG A 18 19.89 -10.75 4.91
C ARG A 18 18.40 -10.95 5.25
N LEU A 19 17.76 -11.98 4.71
CA LEU A 19 16.32 -12.20 4.77
C LEU A 19 15.98 -13.40 5.68
N PRO A 20 15.57 -13.15 6.94
CA PRO A 20 15.11 -14.21 7.82
C PRO A 20 13.81 -14.82 7.30
N GLN A 21 13.64 -16.12 7.53
CA GLN A 21 12.42 -16.84 7.15
C GLN A 21 11.52 -17.04 8.37
N GLY A 22 10.23 -16.67 8.24
CA GLY A 22 9.21 -16.87 9.26
C GLY A 22 8.52 -18.24 9.15
N ALA A 23 7.63 -18.53 10.10
CA ALA A 23 6.98 -19.84 10.24
C ALA A 23 6.12 -20.26 9.03
N ALA A 24 5.64 -19.32 8.23
CA ALA A 24 4.86 -19.63 7.02
C ALA A 24 5.73 -20.16 5.87
N VAL A 25 7.04 -19.94 5.89
CA VAL A 25 7.97 -20.40 4.87
C VAL A 25 8.57 -21.73 5.33
N LEU A 26 8.18 -22.82 4.68
CA LEU A 26 8.68 -24.18 4.96
C LEU A 26 9.97 -24.46 4.21
N LEU A 27 10.15 -23.89 3.03
CA LEU A 27 11.36 -23.86 2.23
C LEU A 27 11.48 -22.48 1.59
N GLY A 28 12.56 -21.78 1.87
CA GLY A 28 12.83 -20.41 1.36
C GLY A 28 13.79 -20.41 0.16
N PRO A 29 14.53 -19.29 -0.06
CA PRO A 29 15.44 -19.13 -1.19
C PRO A 29 16.56 -20.18 -1.18
N GLY A 30 16.91 -20.70 -2.38
CA GLY A 30 18.04 -21.62 -2.55
C GLY A 30 17.69 -22.92 -3.27
N ASP A 31 16.43 -23.13 -3.60
CA ASP A 31 15.95 -24.22 -4.46
C ASP A 31 15.15 -23.62 -5.64
N ASP A 32 14.68 -24.43 -6.58
CA ASP A 32 13.92 -24.00 -7.76
C ASP A 32 12.61 -23.28 -7.40
N ALA A 33 12.05 -23.56 -6.23
CA ALA A 33 10.84 -22.91 -5.72
C ALA A 33 10.80 -22.88 -4.18
N ALA A 34 10.04 -21.94 -3.62
CA ALA A 34 9.75 -21.92 -2.19
C ALA A 34 8.50 -22.79 -1.87
N ILE A 35 8.44 -23.29 -0.62
CA ILE A 35 7.25 -23.98 -0.09
C ILE A 35 6.67 -23.15 1.04
N LEU A 36 5.38 -22.81 0.90
CA LEU A 36 4.63 -22.02 1.87
C LEU A 36 3.51 -22.83 2.51
N SER A 37 3.22 -22.53 3.76
CA SER A 37 2.05 -23.08 4.45
C SER A 37 0.76 -22.40 3.97
N ALA A 38 -0.28 -23.18 3.72
CA ALA A 38 -1.64 -22.74 3.42
C ALA A 38 -2.63 -23.45 4.36
N PRO A 39 -2.73 -23.04 5.64
CA PRO A 39 -3.40 -23.83 6.69
C PRO A 39 -4.89 -24.08 6.45
N ASP A 40 -5.61 -23.16 5.78
CA ASP A 40 -7.04 -23.31 5.47
C ASP A 40 -7.31 -23.74 4.02
N GLY A 41 -6.26 -24.11 3.27
CA GLY A 41 -6.34 -24.52 1.87
C GLY A 41 -6.59 -23.39 0.87
N ARG A 42 -6.56 -22.12 1.32
CA ARG A 42 -6.71 -20.92 0.51
C ARG A 42 -5.49 -20.01 0.68
N VAL A 43 -5.15 -19.28 -0.38
CA VAL A 43 -4.09 -18.27 -0.35
C VAL A 43 -4.64 -17.00 -0.99
N VAL A 44 -4.51 -15.87 -0.30
CA VAL A 44 -4.74 -14.55 -0.90
C VAL A 44 -3.45 -14.13 -1.59
N VAL A 45 -3.55 -13.65 -2.83
CA VAL A 45 -2.40 -13.27 -3.64
C VAL A 45 -2.66 -11.93 -4.31
N SER A 46 -1.69 -11.02 -4.26
CA SER A 46 -1.65 -9.78 -5.05
C SER A 46 -0.28 -9.63 -5.69
N THR A 47 -0.18 -8.82 -6.75
CA THR A 47 1.09 -8.51 -7.40
C THR A 47 1.07 -7.11 -7.99
N ASP A 48 2.12 -6.33 -7.71
CA ASP A 48 2.31 -4.98 -8.22
C ASP A 48 3.69 -4.76 -8.80
N LEU A 49 3.79 -3.72 -9.62
CA LEU A 49 5.03 -3.24 -10.22
C LEU A 49 5.40 -1.85 -9.70
N LEU A 50 6.66 -1.68 -9.30
CA LEU A 50 7.25 -0.37 -9.06
C LEU A 50 8.35 -0.12 -10.10
N ILE A 51 8.24 1.00 -10.80
CA ILE A 51 9.15 1.36 -11.90
C ILE A 51 9.79 2.71 -11.58
N GLU A 52 11.13 2.78 -11.67
CA GLU A 52 11.87 4.04 -11.53
C GLU A 52 11.38 5.09 -12.53
N GLY A 53 11.21 6.31 -12.09
CA GLY A 53 10.67 7.42 -12.88
C GLY A 53 9.13 7.49 -12.91
N ARG A 54 8.43 6.43 -12.42
CA ARG A 54 6.98 6.40 -12.27
C ARG A 54 6.56 6.44 -10.80
N HIS A 55 6.96 5.44 -10.03
CA HIS A 55 6.53 5.25 -8.64
C HIS A 55 7.57 5.77 -7.62
N PHE A 56 8.81 5.91 -8.04
CA PHE A 56 9.92 6.45 -7.26
C PHE A 56 11.00 7.03 -8.15
N ARG A 57 11.92 7.79 -7.56
CA ARG A 57 13.17 8.25 -8.19
C ARG A 57 14.32 8.05 -7.21
N ARG A 58 15.46 7.50 -7.65
CA ARG A 58 16.63 7.25 -6.81
C ARG A 58 17.27 8.52 -6.23
N ASN A 59 17.03 9.68 -6.83
CA ASN A 59 17.47 10.97 -6.27
C ASN A 59 16.50 11.52 -5.20
N TRP A 60 15.33 10.90 -5.00
CA TRP A 60 14.36 11.24 -3.95
C TRP A 60 14.32 10.21 -2.82
N SER A 61 14.54 8.94 -3.15
CA SER A 61 14.39 7.80 -2.25
C SER A 61 15.65 6.94 -2.26
N SER A 62 16.10 6.51 -1.09
CA SER A 62 17.17 5.54 -0.93
C SER A 62 16.70 4.12 -1.32
N GLY A 63 17.63 3.18 -1.47
CA GLY A 63 17.29 1.77 -1.63
C GLY A 63 16.38 1.27 -0.49
N TYR A 64 16.70 1.65 0.75
CA TYR A 64 15.88 1.30 1.92
C TYR A 64 14.43 1.79 1.81
N ASP A 65 14.24 3.05 1.39
CA ASP A 65 12.90 3.62 1.22
C ASP A 65 12.10 2.86 0.16
N ILE A 66 12.77 2.52 -0.96
CA ILE A 66 12.13 1.80 -2.08
C ILE A 66 11.74 0.39 -1.66
N GLY A 67 12.60 -0.34 -0.92
CA GLY A 67 12.29 -1.65 -0.37
C GLY A 67 11.10 -1.64 0.58
N ARG A 68 11.07 -0.64 1.50
CA ARG A 68 9.93 -0.42 2.40
C ARG A 68 8.64 -0.14 1.62
N LYS A 69 8.68 0.79 0.64
CA LYS A 69 7.52 1.16 -0.19
C LYS A 69 6.98 -0.03 -0.96
N ALA A 70 7.85 -0.77 -1.64
CA ALA A 70 7.46 -1.92 -2.45
C ALA A 70 6.82 -3.05 -1.63
N ALA A 71 7.35 -3.33 -0.44
CA ALA A 71 6.72 -4.28 0.47
C ALA A 71 5.39 -3.74 0.99
N ALA A 72 5.35 -2.48 1.45
CA ALA A 72 4.16 -1.88 2.07
C ALA A 72 2.94 -1.90 1.17
N GLN A 73 3.10 -1.52 -0.10
CA GLN A 73 2.06 -1.52 -1.11
C GLN A 73 1.42 -2.91 -1.24
N ASN A 74 2.23 -3.95 -1.45
CA ASN A 74 1.73 -5.31 -1.67
C ASN A 74 1.16 -5.98 -0.40
N LEU A 75 1.78 -5.73 0.76
CA LEU A 75 1.27 -6.24 2.04
C LEU A 75 -0.06 -5.58 2.42
N SER A 76 -0.27 -4.32 1.99
CA SER A 76 -1.52 -3.60 2.16
C SER A 76 -2.68 -4.27 1.44
N ASP A 77 -2.51 -4.69 0.19
CA ASP A 77 -3.52 -5.42 -0.59
C ASP A 77 -3.98 -6.68 0.14
N ILE A 78 -3.02 -7.45 0.66
CA ILE A 78 -3.32 -8.66 1.41
C ILE A 78 -4.16 -8.35 2.65
N ALA A 79 -3.74 -7.33 3.41
CA ALA A 79 -4.47 -6.91 4.60
C ALA A 79 -5.87 -6.36 4.23
N ALA A 80 -6.01 -5.65 3.10
CA ALA A 80 -7.29 -5.14 2.59
C ALA A 80 -8.31 -6.24 2.29
N MET A 81 -7.84 -7.46 2.02
CA MET A 81 -8.72 -8.64 1.88
C MET A 81 -9.13 -9.27 3.23
N GLY A 82 -8.73 -8.68 4.37
CA GLY A 82 -8.94 -9.24 5.70
C GLY A 82 -8.02 -10.41 6.04
N ALA A 83 -6.95 -10.62 5.27
CA ALA A 83 -5.95 -11.66 5.46
C ALA A 83 -4.72 -11.14 6.23
N ASP A 84 -3.99 -12.07 6.85
CA ASP A 84 -2.69 -11.79 7.45
C ASP A 84 -1.61 -12.05 6.39
N PRO A 85 -0.74 -11.07 6.04
CA PRO A 85 0.36 -11.29 5.10
C PRO A 85 1.34 -12.34 5.63
N THR A 86 1.84 -13.23 4.75
CA THR A 86 2.72 -14.34 5.14
C THR A 86 4.06 -14.35 4.41
N ALA A 87 4.07 -14.00 3.13
CA ALA A 87 5.28 -13.99 2.33
C ALA A 87 5.18 -13.00 1.16
N ILE A 88 6.35 -12.58 0.65
CA ILE A 88 6.47 -11.91 -0.64
C ILE A 88 7.52 -12.60 -1.52
N PHE A 89 7.35 -12.49 -2.83
CA PHE A 89 8.34 -12.82 -3.85
C PHE A 89 8.69 -11.56 -4.62
N VAL A 90 9.97 -11.38 -4.96
CA VAL A 90 10.46 -10.11 -5.53
C VAL A 90 11.24 -10.39 -6.81
N GLY A 91 10.69 -10.00 -7.95
CA GLY A 91 11.43 -9.90 -9.21
C GLY A 91 12.14 -8.55 -9.30
N LEU A 92 13.46 -8.55 -9.52
CA LEU A 92 14.29 -7.36 -9.63
C LEU A 92 14.88 -7.22 -11.02
N GLY A 93 14.53 -6.14 -11.74
CA GLY A 93 15.28 -5.64 -12.88
C GLY A 93 16.23 -4.54 -12.40
N LEU A 94 17.55 -4.71 -12.57
CA LEU A 94 18.54 -3.77 -12.04
C LEU A 94 19.59 -3.36 -13.07
N PRO A 95 19.95 -2.07 -13.16
CA PRO A 95 21.15 -1.62 -13.88
C PRO A 95 22.42 -2.18 -13.24
N ALA A 96 23.38 -2.57 -14.07
CA ALA A 96 24.64 -3.20 -13.62
C ALA A 96 25.53 -2.28 -12.76
N ASP A 97 25.32 -0.97 -12.83
CA ASP A 97 26.05 0.06 -12.07
C ASP A 97 25.47 0.31 -10.65
N VAL A 98 24.37 -0.33 -10.29
CA VAL A 98 23.82 -0.27 -8.94
C VAL A 98 24.86 -0.78 -7.93
N THR A 99 25.09 0.01 -6.89
CA THR A 99 26.06 -0.35 -5.84
C THR A 99 25.55 -1.46 -4.92
N THR A 100 26.46 -2.24 -4.37
CA THR A 100 26.09 -3.26 -3.37
C THR A 100 25.48 -2.65 -2.11
N ASP A 101 25.89 -1.46 -1.72
CA ASP A 101 25.34 -0.77 -0.54
C ASP A 101 23.89 -0.34 -0.78
N TRP A 102 23.56 0.08 -2.00
CA TRP A 102 22.19 0.40 -2.38
C TRP A 102 21.30 -0.84 -2.40
N LEU A 103 21.81 -1.97 -2.91
CA LEU A 103 21.12 -3.27 -2.91
C LEU A 103 20.89 -3.78 -1.48
N ASP A 104 21.89 -3.66 -0.63
CA ASP A 104 21.77 -4.01 0.80
C ASP A 104 20.66 -3.20 1.47
N ALA A 105 20.66 -1.89 1.24
CA ALA A 105 19.63 -1.00 1.77
C ALA A 105 18.23 -1.37 1.26
N LEU A 106 18.08 -1.70 -0.03
CA LEU A 106 16.82 -2.17 -0.61
C LEU A 106 16.34 -3.45 0.09
N THR A 107 17.24 -4.40 0.27
CA THR A 107 16.96 -5.69 0.94
C THR A 107 16.58 -5.50 2.40
N ASP A 108 17.28 -4.62 3.12
CA ASP A 108 16.95 -4.26 4.50
C ASP A 108 15.58 -3.59 4.59
N GLY A 109 15.22 -2.76 3.59
CA GLY A 109 13.88 -2.17 3.51
C GLY A 109 12.78 -3.23 3.39
N PHE A 110 12.94 -4.21 2.52
CA PHE A 110 12.01 -5.35 2.40
C PHE A 110 11.92 -6.14 3.71
N ARG A 111 13.07 -6.50 4.30
CA ARG A 111 13.13 -7.23 5.56
C ARG A 111 12.36 -6.51 6.67
N ASP A 112 12.63 -5.22 6.85
CA ASP A 112 12.09 -4.44 7.96
C ASP A 112 10.58 -4.18 7.81
N GLU A 113 10.09 -4.03 6.57
CA GLU A 113 8.65 -3.90 6.33
C GLU A 113 7.92 -5.23 6.55
N CYS A 114 8.44 -6.32 6.02
CA CYS A 114 7.88 -7.65 6.23
C CYS A 114 7.83 -8.03 7.71
N ALA A 115 8.84 -7.64 8.49
CA ALA A 115 8.90 -7.91 9.93
C ALA A 115 7.73 -7.29 10.72
N LEU A 116 7.14 -6.18 10.25
CA LEU A 116 5.99 -5.53 10.90
C LEU A 116 4.76 -6.44 10.96
N VAL A 117 4.64 -7.37 10.02
CA VAL A 117 3.48 -8.28 9.89
C VAL A 117 3.86 -9.76 10.06
N GLY A 118 5.14 -10.05 10.33
CA GLY A 118 5.63 -11.42 10.43
C GLY A 118 5.74 -12.14 9.09
N ALA A 119 5.71 -11.41 7.97
CA ALA A 119 5.93 -11.93 6.64
C ALA A 119 7.42 -12.11 6.34
N SER A 120 7.73 -12.85 5.26
CA SER A 120 9.10 -13.09 4.80
C SER A 120 9.24 -12.86 3.31
N VAL A 121 10.41 -12.41 2.86
CA VAL A 121 10.78 -12.53 1.45
C VAL A 121 11.16 -13.99 1.20
N ALA A 122 10.27 -14.75 0.56
CA ALA A 122 10.39 -16.20 0.41
C ALA A 122 11.14 -16.63 -0.87
N GLY A 123 11.33 -15.70 -1.81
CA GLY A 123 12.00 -15.96 -3.06
C GLY A 123 11.95 -14.77 -4.01
N GLY A 124 12.42 -14.97 -5.23
CA GLY A 124 12.43 -13.94 -6.26
C GLY A 124 13.32 -14.30 -7.42
N ASP A 125 13.52 -13.34 -8.30
CA ASP A 125 14.38 -13.43 -9.48
C ASP A 125 15.14 -12.12 -9.69
N ILE A 126 16.29 -12.16 -10.35
CA ILE A 126 17.11 -10.98 -10.66
C ILE A 126 17.51 -11.02 -12.12
N SER A 127 17.30 -9.91 -12.80
CA SER A 127 17.71 -9.73 -14.20
C SER A 127 18.33 -8.36 -14.45
N GLY A 128 19.16 -8.27 -15.49
CA GLY A 128 19.67 -6.99 -15.98
C GLY A 128 18.56 -6.14 -16.60
N SER A 129 18.58 -4.82 -16.33
CA SER A 129 17.63 -3.86 -16.88
C SER A 129 18.29 -2.48 -17.01
N ASP A 130 17.79 -1.62 -17.92
CA ASP A 130 18.26 -0.25 -18.05
C ASP A 130 17.77 0.69 -16.93
N THR A 131 16.74 0.28 -16.19
CA THR A 131 16.16 1.02 -15.07
C THR A 131 15.81 0.07 -13.93
N VAL A 132 15.62 0.61 -12.72
CA VAL A 132 15.17 -0.21 -11.59
C VAL A 132 13.69 -0.53 -11.75
N VAL A 133 13.38 -1.84 -11.79
CA VAL A 133 12.02 -2.38 -11.82
C VAL A 133 11.86 -3.41 -10.71
N LEU A 134 10.79 -3.30 -9.94
CA LEU A 134 10.46 -4.27 -8.90
C LEU A 134 9.07 -4.83 -9.20
N GLY A 135 8.98 -6.15 -9.40
CA GLY A 135 7.73 -6.89 -9.40
C GLY A 135 7.60 -7.61 -8.06
N VAL A 136 6.60 -7.28 -7.28
CA VAL A 136 6.39 -7.89 -5.96
C VAL A 136 5.10 -8.67 -5.98
N THR A 137 5.14 -9.93 -5.56
CA THR A 137 3.95 -10.76 -5.34
C THR A 137 3.84 -11.06 -3.86
N ALA A 138 2.74 -10.65 -3.25
CA ALA A 138 2.44 -10.92 -1.84
C ALA A 138 1.43 -12.05 -1.68
N LEU A 139 1.59 -12.80 -0.61
CA LEU A 139 0.72 -13.90 -0.22
C LEU A 139 0.23 -13.70 1.22
N GLY A 140 -0.99 -14.17 1.49
CA GLY A 140 -1.57 -14.10 2.83
C GLY A 140 -2.52 -15.25 3.14
N ASP A 141 -2.77 -15.40 4.44
CA ASP A 141 -3.65 -16.41 5.02
C ASP A 141 -4.88 -15.74 5.64
N LEU A 142 -6.06 -16.25 5.31
CA LEU A 142 -7.32 -15.79 5.90
C LEU A 142 -7.52 -16.32 7.33
N GLY A 143 -6.77 -17.33 7.74
CA GLY A 143 -6.90 -17.94 9.07
C GLY A 143 -8.31 -18.44 9.33
N GLY A 144 -8.96 -19.04 8.32
CA GLY A 144 -10.35 -19.53 8.37
C GLY A 144 -11.44 -18.45 8.23
N ARG A 145 -11.08 -17.16 8.17
CA ARG A 145 -12.02 -16.05 7.97
C ARG A 145 -12.60 -16.04 6.55
N GLN A 146 -13.74 -15.37 6.35
CA GLN A 146 -14.18 -15.01 5.02
C GLN A 146 -13.39 -13.77 4.54
N PRO A 147 -13.02 -13.70 3.25
CA PRO A 147 -12.39 -12.51 2.71
C PRO A 147 -13.35 -11.33 2.74
N VAL A 148 -12.83 -10.15 3.02
CA VAL A 148 -13.56 -8.90 2.79
C VAL A 148 -13.21 -8.45 1.37
N THR A 149 -14.22 -8.26 0.54
CA THR A 149 -14.06 -7.86 -0.86
C THR A 149 -14.56 -6.43 -1.08
N ARG A 150 -14.44 -5.89 -2.29
CA ARG A 150 -15.04 -4.60 -2.66
C ARG A 150 -16.57 -4.65 -2.74
N ALA A 151 -17.16 -5.82 -2.90
CA ALA A 151 -18.60 -6.03 -2.96
C ALA A 151 -19.17 -6.37 -1.58
N GLY A 152 -20.35 -5.80 -1.26
CA GLY A 152 -21.08 -6.10 -0.01
C GLY A 152 -21.50 -4.87 0.79
N ALA A 153 -21.13 -3.67 0.37
CA ALA A 153 -21.66 -2.44 0.95
C ALA A 153 -23.15 -2.30 0.63
N ARG A 154 -23.95 -1.80 1.59
CA ARG A 154 -25.41 -1.63 1.46
C ARG A 154 -25.82 -0.26 1.96
N PRO A 155 -26.88 0.35 1.39
CA PRO A 155 -27.45 1.59 1.92
C PRO A 155 -27.71 1.48 3.43
N GLY A 156 -27.30 2.52 4.17
CA GLY A 156 -27.34 2.56 5.64
C GLY A 156 -26.06 2.09 6.33
N HIS A 157 -25.12 1.48 5.62
CA HIS A 157 -23.77 1.23 6.15
C HIS A 157 -22.99 2.55 6.31
N VAL A 158 -22.12 2.60 7.31
CA VAL A 158 -21.14 3.69 7.46
C VAL A 158 -19.90 3.39 6.65
N VAL A 159 -19.26 4.44 6.11
CA VAL A 159 -17.94 4.36 5.47
C VAL A 159 -16.91 4.92 6.44
N ALA A 160 -15.89 4.13 6.74
CA ALA A 160 -14.83 4.53 7.65
C ALA A 160 -13.46 4.27 7.04
N ILE A 161 -12.48 5.06 7.48
CA ILE A 161 -11.06 4.94 7.10
C ILE A 161 -10.20 4.61 8.31
N ALA A 162 -9.09 3.91 8.08
CA ALA A 162 -8.04 3.68 9.06
C ALA A 162 -6.68 3.92 8.41
N GLY A 163 -5.95 4.92 8.88
CA GLY A 163 -4.67 5.37 8.31
C GLY A 163 -4.66 6.84 7.96
N ARG A 164 -3.62 7.26 7.25
CA ARG A 164 -3.43 8.63 6.79
C ARG A 164 -3.90 8.79 5.35
N LEU A 165 -4.38 9.97 4.99
CA LEU A 165 -4.78 10.33 3.63
C LEU A 165 -4.11 11.62 3.20
N GLY A 166 -3.68 11.71 1.94
CA GLY A 166 -3.08 12.88 1.32
C GLY A 166 -1.62 13.13 1.68
N HIS A 167 -1.03 12.33 2.60
CA HIS A 167 0.35 12.56 3.05
C HIS A 167 1.36 12.24 1.96
N ALA A 168 1.22 11.11 1.27
CA ALA A 168 2.11 10.72 0.18
C ALA A 168 2.02 11.70 -1.00
N ALA A 169 0.82 12.14 -1.36
CA ALA A 169 0.60 13.16 -2.41
C ALA A 169 1.22 14.51 -2.06
N ALA A 170 1.05 14.99 -0.82
CA ALA A 170 1.69 16.21 -0.36
C ALA A 170 3.22 16.08 -0.34
N GLY A 171 3.75 14.94 0.08
CA GLY A 171 5.18 14.62 0.03
C GLY A 171 5.74 14.65 -1.38
N LEU A 172 5.00 14.09 -2.35
CA LEU A 172 5.35 14.16 -3.76
C LEU A 172 5.39 15.60 -4.26
N ALA A 173 4.38 16.42 -3.92
CA ALA A 173 4.31 17.82 -4.30
C ALA A 173 5.50 18.62 -3.73
N LEU A 174 5.91 18.36 -2.49
CA LEU A 174 7.10 18.97 -1.87
C LEU A 174 8.39 18.54 -2.61
N LEU A 175 8.55 17.25 -2.93
CA LEU A 175 9.70 16.76 -3.69
C LEU A 175 9.78 17.37 -5.09
N GLN A 176 8.65 17.51 -5.78
CA GLN A 176 8.55 18.18 -7.09
C GLN A 176 8.90 19.67 -7.01
N ALA A 177 8.60 20.32 -5.89
CA ALA A 177 9.00 21.69 -5.60
C ALA A 177 10.46 21.83 -5.11
N GLY A 178 11.25 20.74 -5.12
CA GLY A 178 12.64 20.73 -4.69
C GLY A 178 12.86 20.72 -3.17
N ARG A 179 11.82 20.46 -2.40
CA ARG A 179 11.84 20.45 -0.91
C ARG A 179 11.98 19.03 -0.37
N ALA A 180 13.18 18.46 -0.54
CA ALA A 180 13.46 17.09 -0.07
C ALA A 180 13.53 16.94 1.47
N ASP A 181 13.56 18.06 2.19
CA ASP A 181 13.56 18.20 3.65
C ASP A 181 12.15 18.32 4.25
N GLY A 182 11.10 18.02 3.48
CA GLY A 182 9.70 18.17 3.85
C GLY A 182 9.18 17.24 4.96
N GLY A 183 10.06 16.66 5.78
CA GLY A 183 9.74 15.92 6.99
C GLY A 183 8.81 14.73 6.77
N ASP A 184 7.81 14.57 7.67
CA ASP A 184 6.90 13.40 7.68
C ASP A 184 6.08 13.23 6.40
N LEU A 185 5.79 14.31 5.65
CA LEU A 185 5.09 14.22 4.36
C LEU A 185 5.96 13.59 3.28
N VAL A 186 7.20 14.05 3.15
CA VAL A 186 8.17 13.46 2.22
C VAL A 186 8.48 12.01 2.60
N ASP A 187 8.59 11.73 3.89
CA ASP A 187 8.76 10.36 4.38
C ASP A 187 7.53 9.48 4.10
N ALA A 188 6.32 10.02 4.13
CA ALA A 188 5.11 9.28 3.78
C ALA A 188 5.10 8.86 2.31
N HIS A 189 5.56 9.74 1.39
CA HIS A 189 5.72 9.39 -0.01
C HIS A 189 6.80 8.32 -0.23
N ARG A 190 7.92 8.42 0.50
CA ARG A 190 9.04 7.47 0.40
C ARG A 190 8.72 6.11 1.02
N ARG A 191 7.99 6.11 2.12
CA ARG A 191 7.70 4.94 2.98
C ARG A 191 6.29 5.05 3.54
N PRO A 192 5.28 4.62 2.80
CA PRO A 192 3.92 4.56 3.33
C PRO A 192 3.87 3.68 4.59
N ARG A 193 2.91 3.96 5.47
CA ARG A 193 2.77 3.27 6.77
C ARG A 193 1.36 2.71 6.93
N PRO A 194 1.00 1.65 6.20
CA PRO A 194 -0.30 1.03 6.33
C PRO A 194 -0.52 0.48 7.75
N LEU A 195 -1.73 0.61 8.23
CA LEU A 195 -2.13 0.04 9.53
C LEU A 195 -2.58 -1.41 9.34
N TYR A 196 -1.68 -2.30 8.94
CA TYR A 196 -1.97 -3.69 8.51
C TYR A 196 -2.96 -4.43 9.40
N ALA A 197 -2.82 -4.31 10.74
CA ALA A 197 -3.72 -4.97 11.69
C ALA A 197 -5.20 -4.54 11.55
N CYS A 198 -5.47 -3.40 10.92
CA CYS A 198 -6.82 -2.91 10.67
C CYS A 198 -7.55 -3.78 9.64
N GLY A 199 -6.87 -4.34 8.65
CA GLY A 199 -7.49 -5.21 7.64
C GLY A 199 -8.12 -6.46 8.24
N PRO A 200 -7.36 -7.40 8.82
CA PRO A 200 -7.92 -8.55 9.54
C PRO A 200 -8.83 -8.12 10.71
N GLY A 201 -8.56 -6.97 11.32
CA GLY A 201 -9.40 -6.35 12.35
C GLY A 201 -10.80 -5.99 11.82
N ALA A 202 -10.89 -5.40 10.64
CA ALA A 202 -12.13 -5.04 9.99
C ALA A 202 -12.99 -6.28 9.67
N ALA A 203 -12.37 -7.35 9.18
CA ALA A 203 -13.06 -8.62 8.96
C ALA A 203 -13.72 -9.14 10.26
N ARG A 204 -13.00 -9.08 11.39
CA ARG A 204 -13.56 -9.45 12.71
C ARG A 204 -14.67 -8.52 13.21
N LEU A 205 -14.61 -7.24 12.84
CA LEU A 205 -15.64 -6.24 13.16
C LEU A 205 -16.86 -6.32 12.25
N GLY A 206 -16.86 -7.20 11.23
CA GLY A 206 -17.97 -7.38 10.31
C GLY A 206 -17.97 -6.35 9.16
N ALA A 207 -16.80 -5.88 8.71
CA ALA A 207 -16.70 -5.10 7.49
C ALA A 207 -17.37 -5.85 6.34
N THR A 208 -18.22 -5.16 5.59
CA THR A 208 -18.97 -5.74 4.47
C THR A 208 -18.33 -5.49 3.13
N ALA A 209 -17.52 -4.43 3.02
CA ALA A 209 -16.65 -4.17 1.89
C ALA A 209 -15.38 -3.44 2.38
N MET A 210 -14.26 -3.66 1.72
CA MET A 210 -12.99 -3.02 2.07
C MET A 210 -12.04 -3.03 0.88
N LEU A 211 -11.14 -2.04 0.87
CA LEU A 211 -9.93 -1.96 0.07
C LEU A 211 -8.90 -1.09 0.78
N ASP A 212 -7.67 -1.03 0.27
CA ASP A 212 -6.73 0.01 0.64
C ASP A 212 -6.81 1.18 -0.37
N VAL A 213 -6.38 2.36 0.06
CA VAL A 213 -6.40 3.59 -0.74
C VAL A 213 -5.03 3.76 -1.40
N SER A 214 -4.92 3.32 -2.64
CA SER A 214 -3.71 3.37 -3.47
C SER A 214 -3.74 4.48 -4.51
N ASP A 215 -4.90 4.74 -5.13
CA ASP A 215 -5.07 5.70 -6.22
C ASP A 215 -5.78 6.99 -5.80
N GLY A 216 -6.32 7.01 -4.61
CA GLY A 216 -7.03 8.13 -4.01
C GLY A 216 -8.42 7.77 -3.53
N LEU A 217 -8.83 8.34 -2.41
CA LEU A 217 -10.05 7.97 -1.69
C LEU A 217 -11.30 7.94 -2.58
N LEU A 218 -11.45 8.93 -3.46
CA LEU A 218 -12.63 9.00 -4.35
C LEU A 218 -12.64 7.87 -5.37
N GLN A 219 -11.50 7.59 -6.00
CA GLN A 219 -11.38 6.54 -7.00
C GLN A 219 -11.57 5.17 -6.36
N ASP A 220 -10.90 4.92 -5.25
CA ASP A 220 -10.93 3.63 -4.56
C ASP A 220 -12.30 3.33 -3.97
N LEU A 221 -12.95 4.30 -3.32
CA LEU A 221 -14.34 4.14 -2.88
C LEU A 221 -15.32 3.97 -4.07
N GLY A 222 -14.97 4.52 -5.25
CA GLY A 222 -15.69 4.29 -6.49
C GLY A 222 -15.74 2.80 -6.84
N HIS A 223 -14.67 2.05 -6.61
CA HIS A 223 -14.64 0.60 -6.81
C HIS A 223 -15.56 -0.15 -5.84
N ILE A 224 -15.65 0.29 -4.58
CA ILE A 224 -16.62 -0.28 -3.63
C ILE A 224 -18.05 0.02 -4.08
N ALA A 225 -18.33 1.28 -4.48
CA ALA A 225 -19.65 1.69 -4.93
C ALA A 225 -20.10 0.89 -6.16
N GLU A 226 -19.22 0.72 -7.15
CA GLU A 226 -19.48 -0.04 -8.36
C GLU A 226 -19.70 -1.53 -8.07
N ALA A 227 -18.76 -2.17 -7.34
CA ALA A 227 -18.83 -3.59 -7.02
C ALA A 227 -20.05 -3.95 -6.14
N SER A 228 -20.53 -3.00 -5.34
CA SER A 228 -21.69 -3.17 -4.46
C SER A 228 -23.02 -2.71 -5.10
N GLY A 229 -22.97 -2.02 -6.23
CA GLY A 229 -24.16 -1.46 -6.90
C GLY A 229 -24.83 -0.33 -6.10
N THR A 230 -24.05 0.48 -5.36
CA THR A 230 -24.52 1.51 -4.43
C THR A 230 -23.88 2.86 -4.72
N GLY A 231 -24.34 3.92 -4.07
CA GLY A 231 -23.63 5.20 -3.95
C GLY A 231 -22.93 5.33 -2.60
N ILE A 232 -21.93 6.20 -2.53
CA ILE A 232 -21.25 6.59 -1.30
C ILE A 232 -21.30 8.10 -1.16
N GLU A 233 -21.69 8.59 0.00
CA GLU A 233 -21.66 10.01 0.35
C GLU A 233 -20.64 10.26 1.45
N LEU A 234 -19.67 11.16 1.17
CA LEU A 234 -18.63 11.56 2.10
C LEU A 234 -18.97 12.93 2.73
N ASP A 235 -18.71 13.04 4.03
CA ASP A 235 -18.75 14.33 4.75
C ASP A 235 -17.34 14.93 4.77
N PRO A 236 -17.09 16.04 4.05
CA PRO A 236 -15.77 16.67 4.03
C PRO A 236 -15.33 17.19 5.39
N ALA A 237 -16.28 17.50 6.31
CA ALA A 237 -15.96 17.93 7.66
C ALA A 237 -15.45 16.79 8.57
N ALA A 238 -15.75 15.54 8.21
CA ALA A 238 -15.25 14.35 8.90
C ALA A 238 -13.91 13.85 8.36
N LEU A 239 -13.44 14.37 7.21
CA LEU A 239 -12.16 13.95 6.62
C LEU A 239 -10.98 14.56 7.38
N PRO A 240 -9.93 13.77 7.72
CA PRO A 240 -8.82 14.26 8.52
C PRO A 240 -7.84 15.07 7.68
N VAL A 241 -7.87 16.38 7.80
CA VAL A 241 -6.81 17.25 7.26
C VAL A 241 -5.79 17.52 8.36
N ALA A 242 -4.66 16.81 8.30
CA ALA A 242 -3.59 16.99 9.28
C ALA A 242 -2.97 18.39 9.21
N PRO A 243 -2.51 18.99 10.33
CA PRO A 243 -1.86 20.29 10.33
C PRO A 243 -0.71 20.43 9.33
N ALA A 244 0.11 19.37 9.16
CA ALA A 244 1.20 19.37 8.21
C ALA A 244 0.72 19.48 6.75
N LEU A 245 -0.42 18.86 6.39
CA LEU A 245 -1.04 19.01 5.07
C LEU A 245 -1.49 20.47 4.84
N ALA A 246 -2.15 21.08 5.83
CA ALA A 246 -2.61 22.46 5.74
C ALA A 246 -1.44 23.45 5.62
N GLU A 247 -0.30 23.18 6.27
CA GLU A 247 0.91 23.98 6.17
C GLU A 247 1.55 23.85 4.78
N ALA A 248 1.79 22.63 4.31
CA ALA A 248 2.36 22.39 2.98
C ALA A 248 1.46 22.95 1.87
N ALA A 249 0.13 22.85 2.02
CA ALA A 249 -0.82 23.39 1.05
C ALA A 249 -0.74 24.93 0.96
N ARG A 250 -0.63 25.64 2.10
CA ARG A 250 -0.43 27.08 2.11
C ARG A 250 0.87 27.48 1.39
N ASP A 251 1.95 26.75 1.65
CA ASP A 251 3.26 27.00 1.05
C ASP A 251 3.28 26.78 -0.46
N LEU A 252 2.51 25.81 -0.94
CA LEU A 252 2.45 25.43 -2.35
C LEU A 252 1.27 26.03 -3.11
N GLY A 253 0.37 26.77 -2.44
CA GLY A 253 -0.84 27.31 -3.05
C GLY A 253 -1.85 26.23 -3.48
N ALA A 254 -1.94 25.14 -2.73
CA ALA A 254 -2.80 23.97 -3.02
C ALA A 254 -3.99 23.88 -2.03
N ASP A 255 -4.97 23.04 -2.35
CA ASP A 255 -6.06 22.67 -1.42
C ASP A 255 -5.67 21.36 -0.71
N PRO A 256 -5.48 21.34 0.63
CA PRO A 256 -5.11 20.13 1.33
C PRO A 256 -6.19 19.04 1.28
N LEU A 257 -7.46 19.43 1.11
CA LEU A 257 -8.55 18.47 0.98
C LEU A 257 -8.51 17.72 -0.37
N GLU A 258 -7.98 18.36 -1.44
CA GLU A 258 -7.74 17.65 -2.69
C GLU A 258 -6.74 16.50 -2.50
N TRP A 259 -5.65 16.70 -1.76
CA TRP A 259 -4.71 15.63 -1.46
C TRP A 259 -5.37 14.48 -0.66
N VAL A 260 -6.26 14.81 0.29
CA VAL A 260 -7.00 13.82 1.07
C VAL A 260 -7.98 13.02 0.20
N LEU A 261 -8.63 13.67 -0.77
CA LEU A 261 -9.66 13.07 -1.62
C LEU A 261 -9.08 12.28 -2.80
N THR A 262 -8.01 12.79 -3.40
CA THR A 262 -7.50 12.28 -4.69
C THR A 262 -6.06 11.78 -4.64
N GLY A 263 -5.36 12.03 -3.53
CA GLY A 263 -3.98 11.59 -3.36
C GLY A 263 -3.88 10.09 -3.15
N GLY A 264 -3.03 9.44 -3.94
CA GLY A 264 -2.71 8.02 -3.82
C GLY A 264 -1.48 7.74 -2.94
N GLU A 265 -1.11 6.46 -2.89
CA GLU A 265 0.10 5.90 -2.26
C GLU A 265 0.17 6.01 -0.72
N ASP A 266 -0.93 6.34 -0.04
CA ASP A 266 -0.99 6.36 1.43
C ASP A 266 -1.28 4.96 2.03
N HIS A 267 -1.96 4.09 1.28
CA HIS A 267 -2.34 2.73 1.67
C HIS A 267 -3.12 2.68 3.01
N ALA A 268 -3.97 3.68 3.23
CA ALA A 268 -4.97 3.65 4.29
C ALA A 268 -6.07 2.65 3.92
N PHE A 269 -6.75 2.05 4.90
CA PHE A 269 -7.90 1.19 4.63
C PHE A 269 -9.18 2.01 4.59
N ALA A 270 -10.03 1.75 3.59
CA ALA A 270 -11.39 2.27 3.51
C ALA A 270 -12.38 1.10 3.50
N ALA A 271 -13.35 1.12 4.40
CA ALA A 271 -14.27 0.02 4.59
C ALA A 271 -15.70 0.48 4.87
N ALA A 272 -16.66 -0.35 4.46
CA ALA A 272 -18.07 -0.22 4.81
C ALA A 272 -18.42 -1.18 5.96
N PHE A 273 -19.15 -0.68 6.96
CA PHE A 273 -19.61 -1.44 8.11
C PHE A 273 -21.11 -1.25 8.32
N PRO A 274 -21.83 -2.23 8.91
CA PRO A 274 -23.20 -2.01 9.38
C PRO A 274 -23.31 -0.75 10.27
N GLY A 275 -24.39 0.03 10.13
CA GLY A 275 -24.52 1.32 10.79
C GLY A 275 -24.57 1.31 12.32
N ASP A 276 -24.80 0.15 12.93
CA ASP A 276 -24.84 -0.06 14.38
C ASP A 276 -23.51 -0.54 14.98
N VAL A 277 -22.49 -0.78 14.15
CA VAL A 277 -21.17 -1.23 14.61
C VAL A 277 -20.43 -0.09 15.31
N ARG A 278 -19.97 -0.36 16.55
CA ARG A 278 -19.07 0.55 17.24
C ARG A 278 -17.63 0.30 16.77
N LEU A 279 -17.10 1.25 16.01
CA LEU A 279 -15.75 1.16 15.49
C LEU A 279 -14.73 1.66 16.53
N PRO A 280 -13.71 0.85 16.89
CA PRO A 280 -12.62 1.31 17.74
C PRO A 280 -11.65 2.21 16.97
N SER A 281 -10.86 3.02 17.68
CA SER A 281 -9.67 3.67 17.08
C SER A 281 -8.77 2.58 16.47
N PRO A 282 -8.16 2.82 15.29
CA PRO A 282 -8.03 4.10 14.59
C PRO A 282 -9.11 4.37 13.51
N TRP A 283 -10.20 3.58 13.45
CA TRP A 283 -11.25 3.80 12.47
C TRP A 283 -11.96 5.13 12.69
N LEU A 284 -12.09 5.92 11.62
CA LEU A 284 -12.80 7.20 11.58
C LEU A 284 -13.93 7.10 10.56
N VAL A 285 -15.17 7.33 11.00
CA VAL A 285 -16.32 7.40 10.09
C VAL A 285 -16.25 8.70 9.30
N VAL A 286 -16.28 8.60 7.98
CA VAL A 286 -16.12 9.73 7.03
C VAL A 286 -17.30 9.89 6.08
N GLY A 287 -18.26 8.96 6.12
CA GLY A 287 -19.40 8.97 5.21
C GLY A 287 -20.34 7.81 5.44
N ARG A 288 -21.21 7.61 4.46
CA ARG A 288 -22.23 6.55 4.47
C ARG A 288 -22.46 6.00 3.06
N VAL A 289 -22.93 4.77 3.02
CA VAL A 289 -23.44 4.12 1.81
C VAL A 289 -24.89 4.54 1.60
N ILE A 290 -25.20 4.97 0.39
CA ILE A 290 -26.53 5.45 0.00
C ILE A 290 -27.05 4.67 -1.21
N GLU A 291 -28.32 4.79 -1.52
CA GLU A 291 -28.86 4.36 -2.82
C GLU A 291 -28.28 5.24 -3.93
N GLY A 292 -28.11 4.66 -5.11
CA GLY A 292 -27.56 5.38 -6.28
C GLY A 292 -26.25 4.79 -6.76
N LYS A 293 -25.38 5.61 -7.32
CA LYS A 293 -24.09 5.19 -7.90
C LYS A 293 -23.02 6.23 -7.63
N GLY A 294 -21.75 5.77 -7.62
CA GLY A 294 -20.57 6.62 -7.53
C GLY A 294 -20.34 7.20 -6.15
N VAL A 295 -19.34 8.07 -6.05
CA VAL A 295 -18.95 8.73 -4.80
C VAL A 295 -19.28 10.20 -4.87
N HIS A 296 -19.92 10.72 -3.85
CA HIS A 296 -20.34 12.11 -3.70
C HIS A 296 -19.71 12.73 -2.47
N VAL A 297 -19.23 13.96 -2.59
CA VAL A 297 -18.75 14.74 -1.44
C VAL A 297 -19.76 15.86 -1.17
N THR A 298 -20.32 15.90 0.03
CA THR A 298 -21.32 16.88 0.41
C THR A 298 -20.82 18.30 0.17
N GLY A 299 -21.61 19.09 -0.59
CA GLY A 299 -21.28 20.49 -0.89
C GLY A 299 -20.21 20.70 -1.97
N ARG A 300 -19.72 19.64 -2.63
CA ARG A 300 -18.81 19.74 -3.79
C ARG A 300 -19.47 19.17 -5.04
N SER A 301 -19.24 19.85 -6.17
CA SER A 301 -19.64 19.36 -7.52
C SER A 301 -18.39 18.92 -8.27
N GLY A 302 -18.44 17.75 -8.94
CA GLY A 302 -17.35 17.22 -9.74
C GLY A 302 -16.38 16.38 -8.88
N THR A 303 -16.75 15.14 -8.63
CA THR A 303 -16.01 14.20 -7.75
C THR A 303 -15.30 13.12 -8.56
N ALA A 304 -14.64 13.48 -9.67
CA ALA A 304 -13.73 12.60 -10.40
C ALA A 304 -12.29 13.02 -10.11
N GLY A 305 -11.51 12.13 -9.55
CA GLY A 305 -10.09 12.35 -9.28
C GLY A 305 -9.47 11.08 -8.73
N GLY A 306 -8.21 10.87 -9.04
CA GLY A 306 -7.42 9.71 -8.68
C GLY A 306 -6.32 9.52 -9.72
N TRP A 307 -5.43 8.59 -9.47
CA TRP A 307 -4.31 8.29 -10.36
C TRP A 307 -4.74 7.35 -11.49
N ASP A 308 -4.25 7.60 -12.70
CA ASP A 308 -4.41 6.73 -13.87
C ASP A 308 -3.05 6.58 -14.56
N HIS A 309 -2.55 5.35 -14.68
CA HIS A 309 -1.23 5.04 -15.25
C HIS A 309 -1.09 5.37 -16.74
N PHE A 310 -2.20 5.55 -17.45
CA PHE A 310 -2.24 5.77 -18.90
C PHE A 310 -2.77 7.15 -19.32
N ARG A 311 -2.97 8.06 -18.35
CA ARG A 311 -3.42 9.44 -18.57
C ARG A 311 -2.47 10.48 -18.04
#